data_0ed91bea9d37f9d828dfd3942e2abe8d
#
_entry.id   0ed91bea9d37f9d828dfd3942e2abe8d
#
_cell.length_a   1.000
_cell.length_b   1.000
_cell.length_c   1.000
_cell.angle_alpha   90.00
_cell.angle_beta   90.00
_cell.angle_gamma   90.00
#
_symmetry.space_group_name_H-M   'P 1'
#
loop_
_entity.id
_entity.type
_entity.pdbx_description
1 polymer ?
#
loop_
_entity_poly.entity_id
_entity_poly.type
_entity_poly.pdbx_seq_one_letter_code
_entity_poly.pdbx_strand_id
1 'polypeptide(L)'
;HADDSVADAGPARLPHRAWTIAKDALTHGPVLVQVARRGYVPSLSCQDCRSPARCTACAGPLAIATHGAAPTCRWCWSAMPGWRCPACGGTRLRAISVGSRRTAEELGRAFPGVDVITSGGDRVVDDVSGDSALVVATPGAEPVAAGGYAAVLLLDAHAHLSRVSLRAGEETARRWFAAAALARPAAPVVVTTDASSTIVQALIRWDPAWLAARELAERTELGMPPAVRCATLTGTTIAVDDARGSLPETARILGPLPAGDGERVRMLVTAPRSAGDDLARALHAIAATRSARKDPEPLAIAVDPLDWGTDERGRSASPS
;
A
#
# COMPACT_ATOMS: atom_id res chain seq x y z
N HIS A 1 -3.50 -13.06 17.04
CA HIS A 1 -4.44 -14.01 16.42
C HIS A 1 -4.81 -13.49 15.04
N ALA A 2 -4.66 -14.31 13.99
CA ALA A 2 -5.23 -14.04 12.68
C ALA A 2 -6.70 -14.46 12.73
N ASP A 3 -7.59 -13.61 12.26
CA ASP A 3 -9.01 -13.88 12.24
C ASP A 3 -9.46 -14.24 10.82
N ASP A 4 -9.73 -15.52 10.57
CA ASP A 4 -10.23 -16.05 9.30
C ASP A 4 -11.75 -15.83 9.13
N SER A 5 -12.44 -15.31 10.15
CA SER A 5 -13.89 -15.12 10.13
C SER A 5 -14.39 -13.96 9.25
N VAL A 6 -13.51 -13.42 8.38
CA VAL A 6 -13.87 -12.39 7.39
C VAL A 6 -14.97 -12.89 6.42
N ALA A 7 -15.15 -14.21 6.28
CA ALA A 7 -16.19 -14.79 5.44
C ALA A 7 -17.60 -14.63 6.01
N ASP A 8 -17.77 -14.58 7.33
CA ASP A 8 -19.07 -14.51 8.01
C ASP A 8 -19.44 -13.12 8.56
N ALA A 9 -18.51 -12.18 8.51
CA ALA A 9 -18.79 -10.83 8.97
C ALA A 9 -19.61 -10.09 7.91
N GLY A 10 -20.88 -9.90 8.20
CA GLY A 10 -21.74 -8.92 7.57
C GLY A 10 -21.05 -7.53 7.50
N PRO A 11 -21.73 -6.45 7.15
CA PRO A 11 -21.15 -5.16 6.76
C PRO A 11 -20.33 -4.43 7.85
N ALA A 12 -20.06 -5.07 8.97
CA ALA A 12 -19.28 -4.50 10.08
C ALA A 12 -17.80 -4.43 9.71
N ARG A 13 -17.22 -3.24 9.84
CA ARG A 13 -15.80 -2.99 9.61
C ARG A 13 -14.91 -3.66 10.66
N LEU A 14 -15.46 -3.91 11.85
CA LEU A 14 -14.81 -4.60 12.95
C LEU A 14 -15.45 -5.99 13.07
N PRO A 15 -14.74 -7.07 12.76
CA PRO A 15 -15.22 -8.44 12.97
C PRO A 15 -15.61 -8.67 14.44
N HIS A 16 -16.61 -9.51 14.68
CA HIS A 16 -17.13 -9.75 16.02
C HIS A 16 -16.04 -10.17 17.03
N ARG A 17 -15.12 -11.03 16.60
CA ARG A 17 -14.02 -11.46 17.45
C ARG A 17 -13.07 -10.30 17.81
N ALA A 18 -12.73 -9.43 16.82
CA ALA A 18 -11.93 -8.25 17.07
C ALA A 18 -12.64 -7.27 18.03
N TRP A 19 -13.96 -7.13 17.90
CA TRP A 19 -14.77 -6.34 18.81
C TRP A 19 -14.75 -6.91 20.24
N THR A 20 -14.91 -8.22 20.39
CA THR A 20 -14.89 -8.89 21.71
C THR A 20 -13.54 -8.70 22.39
N ILE A 21 -12.44 -8.90 21.65
CA ILE A 21 -11.07 -8.70 22.17
C ILE A 21 -10.86 -7.24 22.59
N ALA A 22 -11.29 -6.28 21.77
CA ALA A 22 -11.17 -4.86 22.08
C ALA A 22 -11.99 -4.49 23.32
N LYS A 23 -13.22 -5.01 23.46
CA LYS A 23 -14.09 -4.77 24.59
C LYS A 23 -13.49 -5.28 25.92
N ASP A 24 -12.92 -6.47 25.89
CA ASP A 24 -12.24 -7.05 27.05
C ASP A 24 -10.96 -6.23 27.39
N ALA A 25 -10.14 -5.94 26.40
CA ALA A 25 -8.91 -5.18 26.59
C ALA A 25 -9.13 -3.76 27.15
N LEU A 26 -10.24 -3.10 26.77
CA LEU A 26 -10.62 -1.79 27.30
C LEU A 26 -10.86 -1.78 28.81
N THR A 27 -11.14 -2.92 29.44
CA THR A 27 -11.25 -3.03 30.90
C THR A 27 -9.88 -2.96 31.58
N HIS A 28 -8.80 -3.13 30.81
CA HIS A 28 -7.43 -3.18 31.30
C HIS A 28 -6.57 -1.99 30.86
N GLY A 29 -7.02 -1.17 29.90
CA GLY A 29 -6.29 0.00 29.42
C GLY A 29 -6.62 0.39 27.97
N PRO A 30 -5.80 1.25 27.35
CA PRO A 30 -6.05 1.73 26.02
C PRO A 30 -5.89 0.64 24.95
N VAL A 31 -6.68 0.74 23.88
CA VAL A 31 -6.66 -0.14 22.71
C VAL A 31 -6.28 0.65 21.47
N LEU A 32 -5.20 0.25 20.79
CA LEU A 32 -4.79 0.84 19.53
C LEU A 32 -5.55 0.21 18.37
N VAL A 33 -6.11 1.04 17.50
CA VAL A 33 -6.73 0.65 16.24
C VAL A 33 -6.02 1.34 15.09
N GLN A 34 -5.14 0.62 14.40
CA GLN A 34 -4.48 1.14 13.21
C GLN A 34 -5.40 1.02 11.99
N VAL A 35 -5.60 2.11 11.28
CA VAL A 35 -6.45 2.19 10.09
C VAL A 35 -5.73 2.88 8.94
N ALA A 36 -6.08 2.57 7.70
CA ALA A 36 -5.43 3.20 6.54
C ALA A 36 -5.66 4.72 6.51
N ARG A 37 -4.68 5.47 5.98
CA ARG A 37 -4.77 6.92 5.78
C ARG A 37 -5.86 7.30 4.77
N ARG A 38 -6.45 8.50 4.92
CA ARG A 38 -7.22 9.14 3.84
C ARG A 38 -6.34 9.28 2.61
N GLY A 39 -6.91 8.97 1.43
CA GLY A 39 -6.14 9.03 0.17
C GLY A 39 -5.34 7.75 -0.14
N TYR A 40 -5.24 6.79 0.74
CA TYR A 40 -4.93 5.43 0.36
C TYR A 40 -6.02 4.97 -0.61
N VAL A 41 -5.61 4.77 -1.83
CA VAL A 41 -6.39 4.51 -3.03
C VAL A 41 -7.81 3.99 -2.72
N PRO A 42 -8.86 4.66 -3.18
CA PRO A 42 -10.19 4.10 -3.09
C PRO A 42 -10.20 2.80 -3.88
N SER A 43 -9.99 1.68 -3.19
CA SER A 43 -10.23 0.37 -3.78
C SER A 43 -11.74 0.16 -3.85
N LEU A 44 -12.16 -0.48 -4.93
CA LEU A 44 -13.55 -0.81 -5.12
C LEU A 44 -13.86 -2.18 -4.53
N SER A 45 -15.06 -2.35 -4.03
CA SER A 45 -15.64 -3.64 -3.67
C SER A 45 -17.00 -3.83 -4.31
N CYS A 46 -17.44 -5.07 -4.40
CA CYS A 46 -18.80 -5.38 -4.76
C CYS A 46 -19.76 -4.75 -3.74
N GLN A 47 -20.81 -4.11 -4.21
CA GLN A 47 -21.83 -3.51 -3.34
C GLN A 47 -22.61 -4.59 -2.57
N ASP A 48 -22.81 -5.75 -3.19
CA ASP A 48 -23.70 -6.80 -2.69
C ASP A 48 -23.01 -7.71 -1.67
N CYS A 49 -21.84 -8.30 -2.01
CA CYS A 49 -21.15 -9.25 -1.14
C CYS A 49 -19.88 -8.69 -0.46
N ARG A 50 -19.53 -7.45 -0.73
CA ARG A 50 -18.33 -6.75 -0.18
C ARG A 50 -16.97 -7.30 -0.60
N SER A 51 -16.93 -8.36 -1.39
CA SER A 51 -15.66 -8.87 -1.94
C SER A 51 -14.92 -7.77 -2.69
N PRO A 52 -13.57 -7.69 -2.55
CA PRO A 52 -12.76 -6.74 -3.29
C PRO A 52 -12.96 -6.87 -4.80
N ALA A 53 -13.13 -5.74 -5.50
CA ALA A 53 -13.25 -5.73 -6.95
C ALA A 53 -11.86 -5.89 -7.58
N ARG A 54 -11.68 -6.98 -8.32
CA ARG A 54 -10.41 -7.36 -8.93
C ARG A 54 -10.52 -7.34 -10.46
N CYS A 55 -9.38 -7.02 -11.10
CA CYS A 55 -9.20 -7.12 -12.53
C CYS A 55 -9.28 -8.58 -12.98
N THR A 56 -10.00 -8.85 -14.06
CA THR A 56 -10.11 -10.21 -14.62
C THR A 56 -8.83 -10.66 -15.33
N ALA A 57 -7.97 -9.72 -15.76
CA ALA A 57 -6.74 -10.03 -16.48
C ALA A 57 -5.53 -10.27 -15.55
N CYS A 58 -5.40 -9.53 -14.44
CA CYS A 58 -4.20 -9.59 -13.59
C CYS A 58 -4.51 -9.63 -12.08
N ALA A 59 -5.78 -9.78 -11.71
CA ALA A 59 -6.25 -9.74 -10.31
C ALA A 59 -5.90 -8.45 -9.54
N GLY A 60 -5.42 -7.41 -10.22
CA GLY A 60 -5.10 -6.10 -9.62
C GLY A 60 -6.35 -5.38 -9.11
N PRO A 61 -6.19 -4.43 -8.18
CA PRO A 61 -7.30 -3.67 -7.61
C PRO A 61 -7.91 -2.73 -8.65
N LEU A 62 -9.24 -2.62 -8.64
CA LEU A 62 -9.95 -1.68 -9.50
C LEU A 62 -10.17 -0.34 -8.79
N ALA A 63 -10.13 0.74 -9.56
CA ALA A 63 -10.49 2.09 -9.13
C ALA A 63 -11.37 2.77 -10.18
N ILE A 64 -12.12 3.79 -9.75
CA ILE A 64 -12.86 4.70 -10.65
C ILE A 64 -12.22 6.08 -10.53
N ALA A 65 -11.79 6.64 -11.65
CA ALA A 65 -11.14 7.95 -11.66
C ALA A 65 -12.14 9.08 -11.41
N THR A 66 -13.31 9.01 -12.04
CA THR A 66 -14.39 9.99 -11.91
C THR A 66 -15.74 9.28 -11.85
N HIS A 67 -16.73 9.91 -11.25
CA HIS A 67 -18.09 9.37 -11.16
C HIS A 67 -18.62 9.03 -12.58
N GLY A 68 -19.10 7.81 -12.78
CA GLY A 68 -19.61 7.33 -14.04
C GLY A 68 -18.57 6.76 -15.04
N ALA A 69 -17.27 6.89 -14.74
CA ALA A 69 -16.25 6.26 -15.55
C ALA A 69 -16.21 4.73 -15.35
N ALA A 70 -15.77 4.00 -16.38
CA ALA A 70 -15.54 2.57 -16.26
C ALA A 70 -14.45 2.28 -15.21
N PRO A 71 -14.61 1.23 -14.40
CA PRO A 71 -13.56 0.79 -13.49
C PRO A 71 -12.29 0.47 -14.26
N THR A 72 -11.15 0.91 -13.76
CA THR A 72 -9.83 0.69 -14.39
C THR A 72 -8.92 -0.05 -13.40
N CYS A 73 -8.19 -1.02 -13.89
CA CYS A 73 -7.20 -1.73 -13.09
C CYS A 73 -6.01 -0.81 -12.77
N ARG A 74 -5.61 -0.79 -11.50
CA ARG A 74 -4.46 0.02 -11.07
C ARG A 74 -3.10 -0.60 -11.40
N TRP A 75 -3.08 -1.88 -11.74
CA TRP A 75 -1.84 -2.58 -12.10
C TRP A 75 -1.58 -2.60 -13.60
N CYS A 76 -2.55 -3.08 -14.37
CA CYS A 76 -2.39 -3.24 -15.83
C CYS A 76 -3.11 -2.16 -16.66
N TRP A 77 -3.79 -1.21 -16.01
CA TRP A 77 -4.53 -0.09 -16.61
C TRP A 77 -5.68 -0.50 -17.53
N SER A 78 -6.00 -1.79 -17.61
CA SER A 78 -7.14 -2.27 -18.40
C SER A 78 -8.46 -1.72 -17.86
N ALA A 79 -9.27 -1.12 -18.72
CA ALA A 79 -10.63 -0.74 -18.37
C ALA A 79 -11.50 -1.99 -18.26
N MET A 80 -12.40 -2.03 -17.29
CA MET A 80 -13.31 -3.13 -17.00
C MET A 80 -14.78 -2.69 -17.13
N PRO A 81 -15.22 -2.27 -18.34
CA PRO A 81 -16.63 -1.94 -18.55
C PRO A 81 -17.48 -3.18 -18.30
N GLY A 82 -18.58 -3.03 -17.57
CA GLY A 82 -19.46 -4.17 -17.26
C GLY A 82 -18.87 -5.20 -16.31
N TRP A 83 -17.92 -4.81 -15.44
CA TRP A 83 -17.35 -5.68 -14.44
C TRP A 83 -18.42 -6.44 -13.65
N ARG A 84 -18.17 -7.73 -13.41
CA ARG A 84 -19.01 -8.61 -12.58
C ARG A 84 -18.20 -9.19 -11.44
N CYS A 85 -18.82 -9.27 -10.27
CA CYS A 85 -18.20 -9.85 -9.10
C CYS A 85 -18.00 -11.36 -9.29
N PRO A 86 -16.77 -11.89 -9.18
CA PRO A 86 -16.56 -13.34 -9.31
C PRO A 86 -17.17 -14.15 -8.17
N ALA A 87 -17.44 -13.52 -7.01
CA ALA A 87 -18.00 -14.21 -5.85
C ALA A 87 -19.54 -14.32 -5.88
N CYS A 88 -20.25 -13.29 -6.38
CA CYS A 88 -21.72 -13.27 -6.32
C CYS A 88 -22.42 -12.86 -7.63
N GLY A 89 -21.67 -12.55 -8.68
CA GLY A 89 -22.21 -12.09 -9.96
C GLY A 89 -22.72 -10.64 -9.98
N GLY A 90 -22.73 -9.94 -8.85
CA GLY A 90 -23.20 -8.56 -8.74
C GLY A 90 -22.40 -7.60 -9.63
N THR A 91 -23.05 -6.55 -10.11
CA THR A 91 -22.44 -5.58 -11.05
C THR A 91 -22.20 -4.22 -10.42
N ARG A 92 -22.72 -3.99 -9.23
CA ARG A 92 -22.63 -2.71 -8.53
C ARG A 92 -21.33 -2.63 -7.74
N LEU A 93 -20.61 -1.51 -7.93
CA LEU A 93 -19.39 -1.21 -7.23
C LEU A 93 -19.61 -0.15 -6.15
N ARG A 94 -18.88 -0.26 -5.06
CA ARG A 94 -18.79 0.76 -4.04
C ARG A 94 -17.33 1.10 -3.77
N ALA A 95 -17.03 2.37 -3.51
CA ALA A 95 -15.72 2.76 -3.01
C ALA A 95 -15.58 2.29 -1.55
N ILE A 96 -14.48 1.65 -1.24
CA ILE A 96 -14.07 1.43 0.14
C ILE A 96 -13.47 2.76 0.61
N SER A 97 -14.31 3.64 1.17
CA SER A 97 -13.84 4.89 1.76
C SER A 97 -13.23 4.57 3.11
N VAL A 98 -11.91 4.51 3.15
CA VAL A 98 -11.17 4.33 4.38
C VAL A 98 -10.71 5.70 4.87
N GLY A 99 -11.21 6.14 6.02
CA GLY A 99 -10.78 7.37 6.67
C GLY A 99 -10.80 7.20 8.18
N SER A 100 -9.71 7.57 8.86
CA SER A 100 -9.59 7.47 10.32
C SER A 100 -10.76 8.12 11.06
N ARG A 101 -11.21 9.29 10.59
CA ARG A 101 -12.36 10.01 11.20
C ARG A 101 -13.66 9.20 11.16
N ARG A 102 -14.01 8.64 10.01
CA ARG A 102 -15.22 7.81 9.88
C ARG A 102 -15.11 6.54 10.71
N THR A 103 -13.92 5.94 10.76
CA THR A 103 -13.68 4.77 11.63
C THR A 103 -13.83 5.15 13.10
N ALA A 104 -13.30 6.28 13.53
CA ALA A 104 -13.45 6.77 14.89
C ALA A 104 -14.93 6.96 15.27
N GLU A 105 -15.75 7.54 14.37
CA GLU A 105 -17.19 7.69 14.55
C GLU A 105 -17.93 6.35 14.62
N GLU A 106 -17.54 5.37 13.79
CA GLU A 106 -18.11 4.01 13.80
C GLU A 106 -17.73 3.25 15.09
N LEU A 107 -16.47 3.36 15.51
CA LEU A 107 -15.98 2.75 16.74
C LEU A 107 -16.60 3.40 18.00
N GLY A 108 -16.74 4.72 18.03
CA GLY A 108 -17.43 5.41 19.13
C GLY A 108 -18.86 4.93 19.33
N ARG A 109 -19.56 4.59 18.25
CA ARG A 109 -20.89 3.96 18.32
C ARG A 109 -20.86 2.51 18.77
N ALA A 110 -19.79 1.78 18.42
CA ALA A 110 -19.63 0.37 18.80
C ALA A 110 -19.19 0.17 20.25
N PHE A 111 -18.60 1.20 20.88
CA PHE A 111 -18.11 1.20 22.26
C PHE A 111 -18.64 2.43 23.02
N PRO A 112 -19.94 2.44 23.39
CA PRO A 112 -20.54 3.58 24.10
C PRO A 112 -19.85 3.83 25.45
N GLY A 113 -19.57 5.10 25.73
CA GLY A 113 -18.93 5.51 27.00
C GLY A 113 -17.43 5.35 27.05
N VAL A 114 -16.78 4.95 25.94
CA VAL A 114 -15.32 4.89 25.82
C VAL A 114 -14.82 6.12 25.06
N ASP A 115 -13.80 6.78 25.57
CA ASP A 115 -13.15 7.90 24.90
C ASP A 115 -12.46 7.43 23.61
N VAL A 116 -12.63 8.20 22.53
CA VAL A 116 -12.00 7.93 21.23
C VAL A 116 -10.99 9.02 20.92
N ILE A 117 -9.72 8.65 20.92
CA ILE A 117 -8.59 9.53 20.55
C ILE A 117 -8.22 9.25 19.10
N THR A 118 -8.05 10.30 18.27
CA THR A 118 -7.62 10.14 16.89
C THR A 118 -6.24 10.74 16.69
N SER A 119 -5.34 9.99 16.01
CA SER A 119 -4.00 10.46 15.66
C SER A 119 -3.71 10.21 14.18
N GLY A 120 -3.31 11.27 13.46
CA GLY A 120 -2.98 11.20 12.03
C GLY A 120 -3.47 12.40 11.23
N GLY A 121 -3.03 12.53 9.98
CA GLY A 121 -3.32 13.69 9.15
C GLY A 121 -2.76 14.97 9.75
N ASP A 122 -3.63 15.95 9.98
CA ASP A 122 -3.26 17.28 10.49
C ASP A 122 -3.04 17.31 12.02
N ARG A 123 -3.40 16.24 12.71
CA ARG A 123 -3.25 16.12 14.17
C ARG A 123 -2.59 14.80 14.55
N VAL A 124 -1.31 14.84 14.81
CA VAL A 124 -0.56 13.72 15.38
C VAL A 124 -0.47 13.93 16.89
N VAL A 125 -0.72 12.85 17.64
CA VAL A 125 -0.60 12.78 19.09
C VAL A 125 0.63 11.94 19.39
N ASP A 126 1.51 12.42 20.25
CA ASP A 126 2.78 11.73 20.56
C ASP A 126 2.60 10.65 21.63
N ASP A 127 1.81 10.94 22.67
CA ASP A 127 1.55 10.02 23.77
C ASP A 127 0.08 10.06 24.24
N VAL A 128 -0.33 8.99 24.92
CA VAL A 128 -1.64 8.87 25.58
C VAL A 128 -1.47 8.25 26.98
N SER A 129 -2.41 8.54 27.87
CA SER A 129 -2.44 7.94 29.19
C SER A 129 -2.62 6.42 29.14
N GLY A 130 -2.40 5.74 30.26
CA GLY A 130 -2.69 4.31 30.42
C GLY A 130 -4.18 3.98 30.65
N ASP A 131 -5.05 5.00 30.67
CA ASP A 131 -6.47 4.84 30.91
C ASP A 131 -7.19 4.20 29.74
N SER A 132 -8.39 3.67 30.01
CA SER A 132 -9.24 3.06 28.98
C SER A 132 -9.64 4.07 27.91
N ALA A 133 -9.18 3.85 26.70
CA ALA A 133 -9.51 4.67 25.51
C ALA A 133 -9.32 3.86 24.23
N LEU A 134 -10.10 4.18 23.21
CA LEU A 134 -9.85 3.73 21.83
C LEU A 134 -8.96 4.74 21.11
N VAL A 135 -7.76 4.33 20.74
CA VAL A 135 -6.81 5.17 20.01
C VAL A 135 -6.81 4.77 18.53
N VAL A 136 -7.44 5.58 17.70
CA VAL A 136 -7.53 5.35 16.25
C VAL A 136 -6.42 6.10 15.55
N ALA A 137 -5.41 5.38 15.07
CA ALA A 137 -4.23 5.98 14.45
C ALA A 137 -4.04 5.55 12.99
N THR A 138 -3.44 6.45 12.20
CA THR A 138 -2.94 6.10 10.87
C THR A 138 -1.48 5.66 10.95
N PRO A 139 -1.01 4.77 10.03
CA PRO A 139 0.35 4.25 10.09
C PRO A 139 1.44 5.33 10.19
N GLY A 140 2.27 5.24 11.23
CA GLY A 140 3.33 6.19 11.56
C GLY A 140 2.87 7.40 12.37
N ALA A 141 1.63 7.37 12.89
CA ALA A 141 1.11 8.37 13.81
C ALA A 141 0.51 7.71 15.07
N GLU A 142 0.93 6.48 15.38
CA GLU A 142 0.51 5.77 16.56
C GLU A 142 1.16 6.41 17.80
N PRO A 143 0.36 6.92 18.77
CA PRO A 143 0.93 7.46 20.01
C PRO A 143 1.50 6.34 20.89
N VAL A 144 2.44 6.69 21.75
CA VAL A 144 2.93 5.80 22.78
C VAL A 144 1.97 5.83 23.98
N ALA A 145 1.43 4.68 24.37
CA ALA A 145 0.59 4.60 25.55
C ALA A 145 1.43 4.37 26.81
N ALA A 146 1.11 5.06 27.89
CA ALA A 146 1.74 4.84 29.18
C ALA A 146 1.51 3.39 29.64
N GLY A 147 2.59 2.61 29.76
CA GLY A 147 2.53 1.18 30.06
C GLY A 147 2.13 0.27 28.89
N GLY A 148 2.04 0.79 27.67
CA GLY A 148 1.69 0.06 26.44
C GLY A 148 0.18 -0.16 26.25
N TYR A 149 -0.22 -0.66 25.07
CA TYR A 149 -1.61 -0.94 24.75
C TYR A 149 -2.07 -2.30 25.29
N ALA A 150 -3.31 -2.35 25.78
CA ALA A 150 -3.94 -3.59 26.25
C ALA A 150 -4.37 -4.50 25.07
N ALA A 151 -4.57 -3.94 23.87
CA ALA A 151 -4.69 -4.68 22.60
C ALA A 151 -4.30 -3.78 21.44
N VAL A 152 -3.88 -4.39 20.31
CA VAL A 152 -3.64 -3.71 19.05
C VAL A 152 -4.46 -4.37 17.94
N LEU A 153 -5.25 -3.58 17.23
CA LEU A 153 -6.06 -4.01 16.09
C LEU A 153 -5.52 -3.39 14.81
N LEU A 154 -5.11 -4.23 13.87
CA LEU A 154 -4.59 -3.85 12.55
C LEU A 154 -5.70 -4.08 11.53
N LEU A 155 -6.41 -3.02 11.20
CA LEU A 155 -7.54 -3.05 10.27
C LEU A 155 -7.10 -2.66 8.85
N ASP A 156 -8.03 -2.81 7.90
CA ASP A 156 -7.84 -2.34 6.51
C ASP A 156 -6.63 -2.96 5.79
N ALA A 157 -6.23 -4.18 6.11
CA ALA A 157 -5.11 -4.88 5.50
C ALA A 157 -5.15 -4.83 3.96
N HIS A 158 -6.35 -4.99 3.38
CA HIS A 158 -6.54 -4.91 1.94
C HIS A 158 -6.11 -3.55 1.37
N ALA A 159 -6.39 -2.45 2.05
CA ALA A 159 -5.99 -1.11 1.58
C ALA A 159 -4.47 -0.94 1.58
N HIS A 160 -3.77 -1.56 2.52
CA HIS A 160 -2.31 -1.53 2.59
C HIS A 160 -1.66 -2.39 1.50
N LEU A 161 -2.14 -3.62 1.31
CA LEU A 161 -1.56 -4.62 0.41
C LEU A 161 -1.94 -4.41 -1.07
N SER A 162 -3.01 -3.67 -1.35
CA SER A 162 -3.45 -3.37 -2.73
C SER A 162 -2.78 -2.14 -3.35
N ARG A 163 -1.77 -1.59 -2.73
CA ARG A 163 -1.03 -0.44 -3.30
C ARG A 163 -0.27 -0.86 -4.55
N VAL A 164 -0.20 0.08 -5.51
CA VAL A 164 0.62 -0.08 -6.72
C VAL A 164 2.07 0.28 -6.36
N SER A 165 2.72 -0.57 -5.59
CA SER A 165 4.11 -0.39 -5.19
C SER A 165 4.75 -1.75 -4.98
N LEU A 166 5.96 -1.92 -5.48
CA LEU A 166 6.76 -3.12 -5.24
C LEU A 166 7.01 -3.34 -3.74
N ARG A 167 7.01 -2.26 -2.96
CA ARG A 167 7.25 -2.27 -1.51
C ARG A 167 5.98 -2.31 -0.66
N ALA A 168 4.82 -2.53 -1.26
CA ALA A 168 3.55 -2.51 -0.52
C ALA A 168 3.54 -3.53 0.63
N GLY A 169 4.04 -4.75 0.40
CA GLY A 169 4.17 -5.79 1.42
C GLY A 169 5.17 -5.43 2.52
N GLU A 170 6.39 -5.06 2.12
CA GLU A 170 7.48 -4.63 2.99
C GLU A 170 7.06 -3.46 3.91
N GLU A 171 6.46 -2.42 3.33
CA GLU A 171 6.00 -1.25 4.07
C GLU A 171 4.83 -1.58 5.01
N THR A 172 3.92 -2.46 4.60
CA THR A 172 2.83 -2.93 5.45
C THR A 172 3.38 -3.71 6.63
N ALA A 173 4.30 -4.64 6.41
CA ALA A 173 4.95 -5.40 7.46
C ALA A 173 5.66 -4.49 8.46
N ARG A 174 6.49 -3.57 7.97
CA ARG A 174 7.22 -2.60 8.80
C ARG A 174 6.28 -1.83 9.73
N ARG A 175 5.14 -1.37 9.21
CA ARG A 175 4.14 -0.61 9.98
C ARG A 175 3.39 -1.47 10.98
N TRP A 176 3.07 -2.71 10.59
CA TRP A 176 2.37 -3.63 11.49
C TRP A 176 3.26 -4.11 12.63
N PHE A 177 4.53 -4.42 12.35
CA PHE A 177 5.49 -4.72 13.41
C PHE A 177 5.68 -3.53 14.36
N ALA A 178 5.79 -2.31 13.84
CA ALA A 178 5.93 -1.10 14.66
C ALA A 178 4.70 -0.89 15.56
N ALA A 179 3.49 -0.99 15.02
CA ALA A 179 2.27 -0.84 15.81
C ALA A 179 2.10 -1.97 16.84
N ALA A 180 2.39 -3.22 16.45
CA ALA A 180 2.31 -4.37 17.36
C ALA A 180 3.32 -4.28 18.51
N ALA A 181 4.49 -3.67 18.29
CA ALA A 181 5.50 -3.44 19.33
C ALA A 181 5.04 -2.47 20.43
N LEU A 182 3.98 -1.68 20.19
CA LEU A 182 3.39 -0.80 21.22
C LEU A 182 2.46 -1.55 22.19
N ALA A 183 2.15 -2.82 21.91
CA ALA A 183 1.36 -3.66 22.82
C ALA A 183 2.13 -4.00 24.09
N ARG A 184 1.42 -4.16 25.19
CA ARG A 184 2.01 -4.74 26.43
C ARG A 184 2.46 -6.18 26.18
N PRO A 185 3.40 -6.70 26.98
CA PRO A 185 3.71 -8.13 26.96
C PRO A 185 2.43 -8.97 27.07
N ALA A 186 2.29 -9.98 26.21
CA ALA A 186 1.14 -10.87 26.11
C ALA A 186 -0.21 -10.22 25.71
N ALA A 187 -0.28 -8.93 25.42
CA ALA A 187 -1.49 -8.31 24.91
C ALA A 187 -1.82 -8.83 23.49
N PRO A 188 -3.11 -9.01 23.18
CA PRO A 188 -3.51 -9.51 21.88
C PRO A 188 -3.24 -8.50 20.76
N VAL A 189 -2.67 -9.00 19.66
CA VAL A 189 -2.58 -8.30 18.40
C VAL A 189 -3.49 -8.99 17.39
N VAL A 190 -4.44 -8.26 16.83
CA VAL A 190 -5.46 -8.78 15.89
C VAL A 190 -5.23 -8.16 14.53
N VAL A 191 -5.13 -8.99 13.50
CA VAL A 191 -5.04 -8.56 12.09
C VAL A 191 -6.27 -9.04 11.35
N THR A 192 -6.97 -8.13 10.68
CA THR A 192 -8.17 -8.48 9.88
C THR A 192 -7.79 -8.77 8.43
N THR A 193 -7.26 -9.95 8.17
CA THR A 193 -6.88 -10.43 6.84
C THR A 193 -6.73 -11.94 6.83
N ASP A 194 -6.42 -12.50 5.65
CA ASP A 194 -6.14 -13.92 5.48
C ASP A 194 -4.91 -14.34 6.31
N ALA A 195 -5.11 -15.33 7.17
CA ALA A 195 -4.06 -15.89 8.02
C ALA A 195 -2.92 -16.55 7.23
N SER A 196 -3.16 -16.99 6.00
CA SER A 196 -2.14 -17.58 5.13
C SER A 196 -1.16 -16.54 4.57
N SER A 197 -1.46 -15.24 4.69
CA SER A 197 -0.58 -14.17 4.25
C SER A 197 0.81 -14.28 4.87
N THR A 198 1.85 -14.22 4.06
CA THR A 198 3.26 -14.29 4.49
C THR A 198 3.59 -13.25 5.57
N ILE A 199 3.03 -12.05 5.45
CA ILE A 199 3.23 -10.96 6.40
C ILE A 199 2.59 -11.30 7.75
N VAL A 200 1.38 -11.88 7.76
CA VAL A 200 0.71 -12.32 8.98
C VAL A 200 1.49 -13.44 9.64
N GLN A 201 1.98 -14.40 8.87
CA GLN A 201 2.81 -15.48 9.37
C GLN A 201 4.12 -14.98 9.98
N ALA A 202 4.74 -13.95 9.41
CA ALA A 202 5.91 -13.30 9.98
C ALA A 202 5.59 -12.60 11.30
N LEU A 203 4.46 -11.88 11.36
CA LEU A 203 4.01 -11.17 12.56
C LEU A 203 3.69 -12.14 13.70
N ILE A 204 3.04 -13.29 13.42
CA ILE A 204 2.76 -14.34 14.41
C ILE A 204 4.05 -14.90 15.02
N ARG A 205 5.09 -15.11 14.18
CA ARG A 205 6.40 -15.62 14.60
C ARG A 205 7.28 -14.54 15.22
N TRP A 206 6.91 -13.29 15.06
CA TRP A 206 7.74 -12.13 15.38
C TRP A 206 9.10 -12.16 14.67
N ASP A 207 9.09 -12.57 13.40
CA ASP A 207 10.29 -12.78 12.59
C ASP A 207 10.28 -11.95 11.29
N PRO A 208 10.65 -10.66 11.39
CA PRO A 208 10.79 -9.81 10.21
C PRO A 208 11.96 -10.22 9.31
N ALA A 209 12.98 -10.89 9.85
CA ALA A 209 14.13 -11.34 9.08
C ALA A 209 13.75 -12.48 8.13
N TRP A 210 12.93 -13.43 8.58
CA TRP A 210 12.38 -14.48 7.74
C TRP A 210 11.56 -13.91 6.57
N LEU A 211 10.71 -12.90 6.84
CA LEU A 211 9.94 -12.24 5.80
C LEU A 211 10.85 -11.57 4.77
N ALA A 212 11.85 -10.82 5.23
CA ALA A 212 12.79 -10.13 4.35
C ALA A 212 13.61 -11.10 3.47
N ALA A 213 14.07 -12.21 4.06
CA ALA A 213 14.80 -13.25 3.32
C ALA A 213 13.94 -13.90 2.24
N ARG A 214 12.67 -14.21 2.57
CA ARG A 214 11.72 -14.78 1.63
C ARG A 214 11.42 -13.82 0.48
N GLU A 215 11.13 -12.57 0.79
CA GLU A 215 10.85 -11.55 -0.23
C GLU A 215 12.07 -11.31 -1.14
N LEU A 216 13.27 -11.29 -0.56
CA LEU A 216 14.51 -11.18 -1.35
C LEU A 216 14.71 -12.38 -2.29
N ALA A 217 14.40 -13.60 -1.85
CA ALA A 217 14.48 -14.79 -2.71
C ALA A 217 13.51 -14.68 -3.90
N GLU A 218 12.25 -14.32 -3.65
CA GLU A 218 11.23 -14.12 -4.69
C GLU A 218 11.65 -13.01 -5.68
N ARG A 219 12.22 -11.90 -5.19
CA ARG A 219 12.73 -10.82 -6.04
C ARG A 219 13.96 -11.22 -6.84
N THR A 220 14.79 -12.09 -6.31
CA THR A 220 15.95 -12.63 -7.02
C THR A 220 15.50 -13.49 -8.21
N GLU A 221 14.52 -14.37 -8.01
CA GLU A 221 13.95 -15.20 -9.08
C GLU A 221 13.31 -14.34 -10.18
N LEU A 222 12.64 -13.26 -9.80
CA LEU A 222 11.96 -12.37 -10.74
C LEU A 222 12.89 -11.33 -11.40
N GLY A 223 14.14 -11.21 -10.96
CA GLY A 223 15.06 -10.17 -11.40
C GLY A 223 14.57 -8.76 -11.02
N MET A 224 14.07 -8.62 -9.77
CA MET A 224 13.51 -7.38 -9.25
C MET A 224 14.41 -6.76 -8.16
N PRO A 225 14.38 -5.43 -7.95
CA PRO A 225 15.10 -4.81 -6.84
C PRO A 225 14.64 -5.32 -5.47
N PRO A 226 15.54 -5.43 -4.49
CA PRO A 226 16.94 -4.98 -4.50
C PRO A 226 17.94 -6.01 -5.02
N ALA A 227 17.49 -7.17 -5.55
CA ALA A 227 18.39 -8.18 -6.11
C ALA A 227 19.12 -7.71 -7.37
N VAL A 228 18.54 -6.76 -8.09
CA VAL A 228 19.12 -6.08 -9.26
C VAL A 228 19.16 -4.55 -9.03
N ARG A 229 19.98 -3.86 -9.81
CA ARG A 229 19.90 -2.40 -9.94
C ARG A 229 18.77 -2.05 -10.90
N CYS A 230 18.12 -0.92 -10.70
CA CYS A 230 17.07 -0.48 -11.61
C CYS A 230 17.11 1.02 -11.88
N ALA A 231 16.50 1.41 -13.00
CA ALA A 231 16.22 2.80 -13.30
C ALA A 231 14.88 2.92 -14.02
N THR A 232 14.22 4.05 -13.87
CA THR A 232 13.06 4.42 -14.69
C THR A 232 13.43 5.58 -15.59
N LEU A 233 13.04 5.47 -16.87
CA LEU A 233 13.13 6.53 -17.84
C LEU A 233 11.70 6.94 -18.22
N THR A 234 11.34 8.19 -17.97
CA THR A 234 9.97 8.69 -18.22
C THR A 234 10.05 9.93 -19.10
N GLY A 235 9.38 9.91 -20.22
CA GLY A 235 9.42 11.01 -21.19
C GLY A 235 8.47 10.81 -22.36
N THR A 236 8.66 11.55 -23.44
CA THR A 236 7.98 11.27 -24.70
C THR A 236 8.43 9.92 -25.27
N THR A 237 7.65 9.31 -26.12
CA THR A 237 8.02 8.04 -26.78
C THR A 237 9.36 8.18 -27.51
N ILE A 238 9.56 9.30 -28.21
CA ILE A 238 10.80 9.60 -28.95
C ILE A 238 12.00 9.63 -28.00
N ALA A 239 11.89 10.35 -26.89
CA ALA A 239 12.99 10.49 -25.93
C ALA A 239 13.36 9.15 -25.23
N VAL A 240 12.35 8.32 -24.94
CA VAL A 240 12.55 7.01 -24.33
C VAL A 240 13.15 6.00 -25.30
N ASP A 241 12.72 6.00 -26.57
CA ASP A 241 13.26 5.12 -27.61
C ASP A 241 14.69 5.50 -27.99
N ASP A 242 15.01 6.80 -28.06
CA ASP A 242 16.38 7.28 -28.28
C ASP A 242 17.32 6.81 -27.14
N ALA A 243 16.88 6.97 -25.91
CA ALA A 243 17.65 6.52 -24.74
C ALA A 243 17.87 4.99 -24.71
N ARG A 244 16.95 4.21 -25.23
CA ARG A 244 17.03 2.73 -25.30
C ARG A 244 18.28 2.28 -26.06
N GLY A 245 18.61 2.93 -27.18
CA GLY A 245 19.77 2.59 -28.00
C GLY A 245 21.12 2.80 -27.32
N SER A 246 21.16 3.55 -26.23
CA SER A 246 22.39 3.88 -25.47
C SER A 246 22.54 3.07 -24.17
N LEU A 247 21.64 2.14 -23.90
CA LEU A 247 21.71 1.28 -22.71
C LEU A 247 22.68 0.11 -22.93
N PRO A 248 23.35 -0.39 -21.87
CA PRO A 248 24.27 -1.52 -22.00
C PRO A 248 23.51 -2.81 -22.34
N GLU A 249 24.14 -3.74 -23.06
CA GLU A 249 23.57 -5.04 -23.44
C GLU A 249 23.14 -5.89 -22.22
N THR A 250 23.77 -5.70 -21.08
CA THR A 250 23.43 -6.35 -19.82
C THR A 250 22.12 -5.86 -19.20
N ALA A 251 21.55 -4.78 -19.74
CA ALA A 251 20.32 -4.21 -19.25
C ALA A 251 19.09 -4.94 -19.81
N ARG A 252 18.23 -5.37 -18.90
CA ARG A 252 16.89 -5.85 -19.26
C ARG A 252 15.92 -4.68 -19.26
N ILE A 253 15.18 -4.56 -20.35
CA ILE A 253 14.23 -3.47 -20.57
C ILE A 253 12.80 -4.01 -20.44
N LEU A 254 11.98 -3.32 -19.66
CA LEU A 254 10.55 -3.59 -19.49
C LEU A 254 9.74 -2.35 -19.87
N GLY A 255 8.76 -2.51 -20.73
CA GLY A 255 7.98 -1.43 -21.32
C GLY A 255 8.50 -1.01 -22.71
N PRO A 256 8.20 0.22 -23.18
CA PRO A 256 7.55 1.29 -22.42
C PRO A 256 6.06 1.05 -22.17
N LEU A 257 5.55 1.63 -21.08
CA LEU A 257 4.14 1.65 -20.73
C LEU A 257 3.67 3.11 -20.59
N PRO A 258 2.39 3.41 -20.87
CA PRO A 258 1.84 4.74 -20.64
C PRO A 258 2.08 5.21 -19.20
N ALA A 259 2.49 6.46 -19.02
CA ALA A 259 2.72 7.09 -17.74
C ALA A 259 1.87 8.36 -17.61
N GLY A 260 1.19 8.47 -16.46
CA GLY A 260 0.38 9.65 -16.19
C GLY A 260 -0.90 9.72 -17.03
N ASP A 261 -1.04 10.81 -17.77
CA ASP A 261 -2.18 11.12 -18.67
C ASP A 261 -2.14 10.41 -20.04
N GLY A 262 -1.07 9.64 -20.27
CA GLY A 262 -0.85 8.92 -21.53
C GLY A 262 -0.03 9.67 -22.57
N GLU A 263 0.30 10.94 -22.35
CA GLU A 263 1.20 11.70 -23.24
C GLU A 263 2.67 11.28 -23.08
N ARG A 264 3.00 10.72 -21.93
CA ARG A 264 4.34 10.19 -21.62
C ARG A 264 4.32 8.68 -21.51
N VAL A 265 5.49 8.11 -21.73
CA VAL A 265 5.73 6.68 -21.52
C VAL A 265 6.83 6.50 -20.46
N ARG A 266 6.79 5.37 -19.80
CA ARG A 266 7.80 4.96 -18.82
C ARG A 266 8.40 3.62 -19.21
N MET A 267 9.71 3.57 -19.23
CA MET A 267 10.51 2.37 -19.42
C MET A 267 11.23 2.05 -18.10
N LEU A 268 11.17 0.78 -17.69
CA LEU A 268 11.97 0.27 -16.58
C LEU A 268 13.17 -0.46 -17.14
N VAL A 269 14.33 -0.16 -16.59
CA VAL A 269 15.60 -0.77 -16.94
C VAL A 269 16.15 -1.46 -15.71
N THR A 270 16.50 -2.74 -15.80
CA THR A 270 17.16 -3.47 -14.70
C THR A 270 18.48 -4.06 -15.18
N ALA A 271 19.46 -4.16 -14.28
CA ALA A 271 20.74 -4.80 -14.56
C ALA A 271 21.22 -5.59 -13.32
N PRO A 272 21.98 -6.67 -13.51
CA PRO A 272 22.62 -7.35 -12.39
C PRO A 272 23.41 -6.36 -11.53
N ARG A 273 23.49 -6.60 -10.23
CA ARG A 273 24.22 -5.70 -9.31
C ARG A 273 25.69 -5.52 -9.73
N SER A 274 26.31 -6.56 -10.31
CA SER A 274 27.68 -6.51 -10.86
C SER A 274 27.83 -5.57 -12.05
N ALA A 275 26.76 -5.30 -12.80
CA ALA A 275 26.75 -4.38 -13.94
C ALA A 275 26.12 -3.00 -13.58
N GLY A 276 25.96 -2.74 -12.28
CA GLY A 276 25.33 -1.51 -11.79
C GLY A 276 26.09 -0.23 -12.19
N ASP A 277 27.42 -0.26 -12.19
CA ASP A 277 28.26 0.87 -12.57
C ASP A 277 28.19 1.15 -14.08
N ASP A 278 28.05 0.10 -14.91
CA ASP A 278 27.86 0.25 -16.35
C ASP A 278 26.52 0.91 -16.65
N LEU A 279 25.46 0.45 -15.96
CA LEU A 279 24.14 1.08 -16.06
C LEU A 279 24.19 2.56 -15.63
N ALA A 280 24.81 2.86 -14.50
CA ALA A 280 24.90 4.23 -13.98
C ALA A 280 25.66 5.15 -14.95
N ARG A 281 26.78 4.68 -15.52
CA ARG A 281 27.56 5.43 -16.52
C ARG A 281 26.75 5.68 -17.80
N ALA A 282 26.04 4.68 -18.30
CA ALA A 282 25.20 4.84 -19.48
C ALA A 282 24.07 5.86 -19.24
N LEU A 283 23.38 5.79 -18.11
CA LEU A 283 22.33 6.74 -17.76
C LEU A 283 22.85 8.17 -17.60
N HIS A 284 24.03 8.33 -17.00
CA HIS A 284 24.70 9.62 -16.90
C HIS A 284 25.07 10.18 -18.28
N ALA A 285 25.63 9.34 -19.17
CA ALA A 285 25.98 9.74 -20.53
C ALA A 285 24.76 10.16 -21.35
N ILE A 286 23.62 9.43 -21.22
CA ILE A 286 22.34 9.80 -21.83
C ILE A 286 21.93 11.21 -21.36
N ALA A 287 21.91 11.45 -20.05
CA ALA A 287 21.51 12.73 -19.49
C ALA A 287 22.44 13.87 -19.95
N ALA A 288 23.75 13.65 -19.91
CA ALA A 288 24.76 14.64 -20.32
C ALA A 288 24.67 14.99 -21.82
N THR A 289 24.53 13.97 -22.68
CA THR A 289 24.38 14.16 -24.13
C THR A 289 23.13 14.96 -24.48
N ARG A 290 22.00 14.63 -23.87
CA ARG A 290 20.73 15.35 -24.06
C ARG A 290 20.82 16.78 -23.59
N SER A 291 21.44 17.02 -22.43
CA SER A 291 21.68 18.36 -21.90
C SER A 291 22.57 19.19 -22.81
N ALA A 292 23.68 18.62 -23.33
CA ALA A 292 24.60 19.30 -24.24
C ALA A 292 23.91 19.67 -25.57
N ARG A 293 23.03 18.81 -26.09
CA ARG A 293 22.27 19.07 -27.32
C ARG A 293 21.07 20.01 -27.12
N LYS A 294 20.75 20.38 -25.86
CA LYS A 294 19.53 21.13 -25.51
C LYS A 294 18.28 20.46 -26.08
N ASP A 295 18.22 19.13 -25.95
CA ASP A 295 17.15 18.32 -26.53
C ASP A 295 15.77 18.80 -26.01
N PRO A 296 14.83 19.15 -26.90
CA PRO A 296 13.53 19.66 -26.50
C PRO A 296 12.61 18.58 -25.90
N GLU A 297 12.90 17.30 -26.19
CA GLU A 297 12.06 16.20 -25.71
C GLU A 297 12.38 15.89 -24.25
N PRO A 298 11.41 16.02 -23.31
CA PRO A 298 11.68 15.79 -21.90
C PRO A 298 11.96 14.32 -21.60
N LEU A 299 13.01 14.04 -20.82
CA LEU A 299 13.35 12.73 -20.30
C LEU A 299 13.75 12.84 -18.83
N ALA A 300 12.97 12.25 -17.93
CA ALA A 300 13.30 12.10 -16.52
C ALA A 300 13.92 10.73 -16.27
N ILE A 301 15.08 10.68 -15.63
CA ILE A 301 15.80 9.46 -15.25
C ILE A 301 15.84 9.39 -13.72
N ALA A 302 15.36 8.29 -13.15
CA ALA A 302 15.46 8.02 -11.72
C ALA A 302 16.14 6.66 -11.51
N VAL A 303 17.23 6.65 -10.75
CA VAL A 303 17.99 5.43 -10.41
C VAL A 303 17.53 4.90 -9.07
N ASP A 304 17.31 3.61 -8.99
CA ASP A 304 16.76 2.88 -7.83
C ASP A 304 15.55 3.59 -7.18
N PRO A 305 14.55 4.01 -7.96
CA PRO A 305 13.43 4.75 -7.41
C PRO A 305 12.67 3.92 -6.39
N LEU A 306 12.21 4.57 -5.33
CA LEU A 306 11.39 3.92 -4.30
C LEU A 306 10.03 3.46 -4.83
N ASP A 307 9.52 4.14 -5.84
CA ASP A 307 8.22 3.88 -6.44
C ASP A 307 8.30 3.93 -7.96
N TRP A 308 7.77 2.91 -8.64
CA TRP A 308 7.85 2.80 -10.10
C TRP A 308 6.60 3.23 -10.83
N GLY A 309 5.50 3.37 -10.13
CA GLY A 309 4.20 3.44 -10.76
C GLY A 309 3.21 4.45 -10.21
N THR A 310 3.54 5.14 -9.15
CA THR A 310 2.64 6.19 -8.67
C THR A 310 2.78 7.40 -9.57
N ASP A 311 1.69 7.76 -10.23
CA ASP A 311 1.48 9.07 -10.81
C ASP A 311 2.01 10.13 -9.83
N GLU A 312 2.85 11.04 -10.30
CA GLU A 312 3.25 12.25 -9.55
C GLU A 312 2.04 13.11 -9.13
N ARG A 313 0.84 12.78 -9.59
CA ARG A 313 -0.44 13.36 -9.16
C ARG A 313 -0.81 13.08 -7.70
N GLY A 314 -0.03 12.28 -6.97
CA GLY A 314 -0.18 12.13 -5.52
C GLY A 314 0.39 13.29 -4.72
N ARG A 315 1.14 14.21 -5.35
CA ARG A 315 1.45 15.52 -4.78
C ARG A 315 0.45 16.52 -5.34
N SER A 316 -0.71 16.61 -4.70
CA SER A 316 -1.56 17.77 -4.87
C SER A 316 -0.71 19.01 -4.64
N ALA A 317 -0.63 19.86 -5.66
CA ALA A 317 -0.24 21.23 -5.44
C ALA A 317 -1.12 21.75 -4.29
N SER A 318 -0.52 22.04 -3.14
CA SER A 318 -1.16 22.87 -2.14
C SER A 318 -1.40 24.21 -2.81
N PRO A 319 -2.62 24.72 -2.85
CA PRO A 319 -2.81 26.10 -3.23
C PRO A 319 -2.13 26.97 -2.18
N SER A 320 -1.27 27.86 -2.64
CA SER A 320 -0.71 29.01 -1.91
C SER A 320 -1.82 29.86 -1.28
#